data_14e163f1989015e0aff2f0b6504751e4
#
_entry.id   14e163f1989015e0aff2f0b6504751e4
#
_cell.length_a   1.000
_cell.length_b   1.000
_cell.length_c   1.000
_cell.angle_alpha   90.00
_cell.angle_beta   90.00
_cell.angle_gamma   90.00
#
_symmetry.space_group_name_H-M   'P 1'
#
loop_
_entity.id
_entity.type
_entity.pdbx_description
1 polymer ?
#
loop_
_entity_poly.entity_id
_entity_poly.type
_entity_poly.pdbx_seq_one_letter_code
_entity_poly.pdbx_strand_id
1 'polypeptide(L)'
;SIKDILDYLGLGEGSTLPVGVPVPWPSSRPPEGWLQCNGAAFTRTKYPKLAVAYPDLRLPDLRGEFIRGWDDLRMIDRGRLLLSTQEATYICTAIQAYHGVAGGADIQAGISFASHDNDIINITPDQPRTGNGI
;
A
#
# COMPACT_ATOMS: atom_id res chain seq x y z
N SER A 1 -35.46 -23.47 11.71
CA SER A 1 -35.31 -23.36 10.24
C SER A 1 -33.85 -23.52 9.84
N ILE A 2 -33.57 -23.75 8.57
CA ILE A 2 -32.20 -23.78 8.04
C ILE A 2 -31.50 -22.43 8.34
N LYS A 3 -32.21 -21.32 8.26
CA LYS A 3 -31.71 -20.00 8.62
C LYS A 3 -31.23 -19.92 10.07
N ASP A 4 -32.02 -20.49 11.00
CA ASP A 4 -31.65 -20.46 12.43
C ASP A 4 -30.38 -21.29 12.70
N ILE A 5 -30.21 -22.39 11.96
CA ILE A 5 -29.00 -23.22 12.04
C ILE A 5 -27.81 -22.49 11.48
N LEU A 6 -27.94 -21.82 10.34
CA LEU A 6 -26.88 -21.03 9.72
C LEU A 6 -26.48 -19.83 10.62
N ASP A 7 -27.45 -19.17 11.20
CA ASP A 7 -27.21 -18.06 12.15
C ASP A 7 -26.51 -18.56 13.42
N TYR A 8 -26.91 -19.71 13.95
CA TYR A 8 -26.26 -20.33 15.11
C TYR A 8 -24.81 -20.74 14.83
N LEU A 9 -24.53 -21.22 13.62
CA LEU A 9 -23.16 -21.56 13.17
C LEU A 9 -22.33 -20.35 12.74
N GLY A 10 -22.89 -19.14 12.78
CA GLY A 10 -22.22 -17.94 12.27
C GLY A 10 -22.10 -17.90 10.74
N LEU A 11 -22.88 -18.74 10.05
CA LEU A 11 -22.87 -18.88 8.59
C LEU A 11 -24.04 -18.13 7.91
N GLY A 12 -24.81 -17.36 8.67
CA GLY A 12 -26.00 -16.65 8.19
C GLY A 12 -25.77 -15.72 6.99
N GLU A 13 -24.52 -15.37 6.76
CA GLU A 13 -24.08 -14.55 5.62
C GLU A 13 -23.37 -15.36 4.52
N GLY A 14 -23.40 -16.70 4.62
CA GLY A 14 -22.72 -17.59 3.66
C GLY A 14 -21.19 -17.64 3.80
N SER A 15 -20.62 -17.02 4.83
CA SER A 15 -19.19 -17.04 5.10
C SER A 15 -18.90 -17.00 6.60
N THR A 16 -17.86 -17.72 7.04
CA THR A 16 -17.32 -17.65 8.39
C THR A 16 -16.44 -16.42 8.62
N LEU A 17 -16.08 -15.71 7.55
CA LEU A 17 -15.28 -14.50 7.63
C LEU A 17 -16.16 -13.29 7.97
N PRO A 18 -15.70 -12.38 8.84
CA PRO A 18 -16.40 -11.15 9.11
C PRO A 18 -16.62 -10.32 7.84
N VAL A 19 -17.77 -9.66 7.74
CA VAL A 19 -18.05 -8.75 6.62
C VAL A 19 -17.03 -7.60 6.61
N GLY A 20 -16.42 -7.34 5.45
CA GLY A 20 -15.41 -6.29 5.27
C GLY A 20 -13.97 -6.80 5.25
N VAL A 21 -13.73 -8.08 5.56
CA VAL A 21 -12.38 -8.66 5.44
C VAL A 21 -12.01 -8.80 3.96
N PRO A 22 -10.90 -8.22 3.50
CA PRO A 22 -10.38 -8.47 2.16
C PRO A 22 -9.73 -9.85 2.07
N VAL A 23 -10.03 -10.57 1.00
CA VAL A 23 -9.49 -11.91 0.75
C VAL A 23 -8.84 -11.94 -0.63
N PRO A 24 -7.59 -12.45 -0.76
CA PRO A 24 -7.00 -12.70 -2.06
C PRO A 24 -7.85 -13.66 -2.89
N TRP A 25 -8.12 -13.31 -4.14
CA TRP A 25 -8.94 -14.10 -5.04
C TRP A 25 -8.27 -14.24 -6.40
N PRO A 26 -8.06 -15.46 -6.93
CA PRO A 26 -7.25 -15.71 -8.13
C PRO A 26 -8.02 -15.51 -9.46
N SER A 27 -9.11 -14.77 -9.45
CA SER A 27 -9.93 -14.53 -10.65
C SER A 27 -10.29 -13.05 -10.76
N SER A 28 -10.52 -12.59 -12.00
CA SER A 28 -10.98 -11.23 -12.29
C SER A 28 -12.40 -10.93 -11.82
N ARG A 29 -13.19 -11.96 -11.53
CA ARG A 29 -14.56 -11.84 -11.04
C ARG A 29 -14.66 -12.39 -9.62
N PRO A 30 -15.12 -11.59 -8.65
CA PRO A 30 -15.36 -12.08 -7.32
C PRO A 30 -16.48 -13.15 -7.33
N PRO A 31 -16.48 -14.08 -6.36
CA PRO A 31 -17.57 -15.02 -6.22
C PRO A 31 -18.87 -14.32 -5.79
N GLU A 32 -19.98 -15.04 -5.90
CA GLU A 32 -21.28 -14.54 -5.44
C GLU A 32 -21.22 -14.11 -3.97
N GLY A 33 -21.82 -12.97 -3.64
CA GLY A 33 -21.81 -12.40 -2.29
C GLY A 33 -20.56 -11.59 -1.95
N TRP A 34 -19.59 -11.48 -2.88
CA TRP A 34 -18.37 -10.70 -2.67
C TRP A 34 -18.29 -9.51 -3.61
N LEU A 35 -17.56 -8.47 -3.19
CA LEU A 35 -17.30 -7.28 -3.97
C LEU A 35 -15.80 -7.14 -4.22
N GLN A 36 -15.43 -6.60 -5.37
CA GLN A 36 -14.04 -6.31 -5.69
C GLN A 36 -13.56 -5.07 -4.94
N CYS A 37 -12.40 -5.16 -4.29
CA CYS A 37 -11.75 -4.02 -3.63
C CYS A 37 -11.11 -3.08 -4.67
N ASN A 38 -11.94 -2.25 -5.29
CA ASN A 38 -11.57 -1.35 -6.39
C ASN A 38 -11.92 0.12 -6.13
N GLY A 39 -12.14 0.50 -4.88
CA GLY A 39 -12.49 1.86 -4.50
C GLY A 39 -13.94 2.26 -4.77
N ALA A 40 -14.78 1.32 -5.25
CA ALA A 40 -16.17 1.63 -5.61
C ALA A 40 -17.00 2.06 -4.40
N ALA A 41 -17.88 3.04 -4.62
CA ALA A 41 -18.87 3.42 -3.62
C ALA A 41 -19.98 2.38 -3.53
N PHE A 42 -20.53 2.21 -2.35
CA PHE A 42 -21.70 1.37 -2.09
C PHE A 42 -22.71 2.10 -1.20
N THR A 43 -23.90 1.55 -1.04
CA THR A 43 -24.93 2.15 -0.21
C THR A 43 -25.15 1.38 1.08
N ARG A 44 -25.36 2.08 2.17
CA ARG A 44 -25.70 1.50 3.48
C ARG A 44 -26.97 0.64 3.41
N THR A 45 -27.94 1.08 2.62
CA THR A 45 -29.20 0.34 2.45
C THR A 45 -28.99 -1.04 1.85
N LYS A 46 -28.08 -1.14 0.86
CA LYS A 46 -27.79 -2.42 0.20
C LYS A 46 -26.84 -3.30 1.01
N TYR A 47 -25.87 -2.69 1.70
CA TYR A 47 -24.81 -3.41 2.42
C TYR A 47 -24.64 -2.85 3.84
N PRO A 48 -25.63 -3.01 4.74
CA PRO A 48 -25.61 -2.39 6.07
C PRO A 48 -24.44 -2.85 6.94
N LYS A 49 -24.07 -4.13 6.89
CA LYS A 49 -22.94 -4.66 7.67
C LYS A 49 -21.59 -4.20 7.12
N LEU A 50 -21.47 -4.10 5.80
CA LEU A 50 -20.26 -3.56 5.16
C LEU A 50 -20.07 -2.07 5.51
N ALA A 51 -21.15 -1.31 5.68
CA ALA A 51 -21.12 0.07 6.09
C ALA A 51 -20.69 0.29 7.55
N VAL A 52 -20.63 -0.77 8.35
CA VAL A 52 -20.00 -0.74 9.68
C VAL A 52 -18.48 -0.85 9.55
N ALA A 53 -18.01 -1.72 8.67
CA ALA A 53 -16.58 -1.90 8.42
C ALA A 53 -15.96 -0.70 7.67
N TYR A 54 -16.70 -0.13 6.73
CA TYR A 54 -16.28 1.03 5.92
C TYR A 54 -17.31 2.17 6.01
N PRO A 55 -17.22 3.01 7.05
CA PRO A 55 -18.21 4.08 7.30
C PRO A 55 -18.30 5.11 6.19
N ASP A 56 -17.23 5.32 5.43
CA ASP A 56 -17.16 6.24 4.28
C ASP A 56 -17.92 5.73 3.06
N LEU A 57 -18.54 4.54 3.16
CA LEU A 57 -19.30 3.90 2.09
C LEU A 57 -18.51 3.70 0.80
N ARG A 58 -17.22 3.47 0.94
CA ARG A 58 -16.30 3.12 -0.14
C ARG A 58 -15.51 1.88 0.21
N LEU A 59 -15.33 1.03 -0.78
CA LEU A 59 -14.40 -0.09 -0.67
C LEU A 59 -12.96 0.43 -0.73
N PRO A 60 -12.02 -0.20 -0.04
CA PRO A 60 -10.61 0.09 -0.29
C PRO A 60 -10.26 -0.26 -1.74
N ASP A 61 -9.36 0.50 -2.35
CA ASP A 61 -8.78 0.12 -3.65
C ASP A 61 -7.47 -0.61 -3.40
N LEU A 62 -7.51 -1.94 -3.53
CA LEU A 62 -6.36 -2.82 -3.28
C LEU A 62 -5.72 -3.32 -4.58
N ARG A 63 -6.09 -2.75 -5.72
CA ARG A 63 -5.52 -3.14 -7.00
C ARG A 63 -4.06 -2.69 -7.08
N GLY A 64 -3.15 -3.66 -7.23
CA GLY A 64 -1.71 -3.38 -7.25
C GLY A 64 -1.08 -3.09 -5.90
N GLU A 65 -1.82 -3.21 -4.81
CA GLU A 65 -1.38 -2.88 -3.46
C GLU A 65 -1.01 -4.12 -2.63
N PHE A 66 -0.13 -3.91 -1.66
CA PHE A 66 0.14 -4.87 -0.59
C PHE A 66 -0.60 -4.44 0.68
N ILE A 67 -1.25 -5.41 1.35
CA ILE A 67 -1.89 -5.14 2.65
C ILE A 67 -0.80 -5.17 3.72
N ARG A 68 -0.60 -4.05 4.39
CA ARG A 68 0.29 -3.91 5.53
C ARG A 68 -0.50 -3.90 6.84
N GLY A 69 0.05 -4.53 7.87
CA GLY A 69 -0.51 -4.40 9.22
C GLY A 69 -0.43 -2.97 9.73
N TRP A 70 -1.49 -2.51 10.37
CA TRP A 70 -1.50 -1.21 11.03
C TRP A 70 -0.53 -1.19 12.21
N ASP A 71 0.24 -0.09 12.35
CA ASP A 71 1.29 0.05 13.37
C ASP A 71 0.73 0.12 14.81
N ASP A 72 -0.45 0.67 14.99
CA ASP A 72 -1.17 0.79 16.25
C ASP A 72 -0.24 1.13 17.44
N LEU A 73 0.51 2.21 17.32
CA LEU A 73 1.44 2.73 18.33
C LEU A 73 2.69 1.88 18.60
N ARG A 74 2.97 0.86 17.80
CA ARG A 74 4.19 0.06 17.90
C ARG A 74 5.47 0.85 17.56
N MET A 75 5.33 2.01 16.91
CA MET A 75 6.41 2.95 16.60
C MET A 75 7.38 2.49 15.50
N ILE A 76 6.98 1.52 14.68
CA ILE A 76 7.73 1.09 13.48
C ILE A 76 7.37 1.97 12.28
N ASP A 77 6.09 2.34 12.14
CA ASP A 77 5.54 3.15 11.05
C ASP A 77 4.73 4.31 11.63
N ARG A 78 5.46 5.24 12.25
CA ARG A 78 4.88 6.33 13.04
C ARG A 78 3.95 7.22 12.22
N GLY A 79 2.80 7.52 12.79
CA GLY A 79 1.83 8.46 12.19
C GLY A 79 0.97 7.85 11.09
N ARG A 80 1.11 6.57 10.79
CA ARG A 80 0.29 5.88 9.81
C ARG A 80 -1.14 5.71 10.30
N LEU A 81 -2.09 6.22 9.54
CA LEU A 81 -3.50 6.04 9.83
C LEU A 81 -4.01 4.69 9.30
N LEU A 82 -5.01 4.15 9.98
CA LEU A 82 -5.70 2.95 9.50
C LEU A 82 -6.33 3.23 8.11
N LEU A 83 -6.22 2.27 7.20
CA LEU A 83 -6.70 2.36 5.81
C LEU A 83 -6.02 3.45 4.95
N SER A 84 -4.92 4.05 5.41
CA SER A 84 -4.13 4.95 4.59
C SER A 84 -3.25 4.18 3.59
N THR A 85 -2.96 4.81 2.46
CA THR A 85 -2.04 4.29 1.45
C THR A 85 -0.59 4.56 1.86
N GLN A 86 0.32 3.72 1.40
CA GLN A 86 1.76 3.89 1.53
C GLN A 86 2.40 3.70 0.15
N GLU A 87 3.12 4.71 -0.29
CA GLU A 87 3.88 4.60 -1.53
C GLU A 87 5.14 3.74 -1.33
N ALA A 88 5.61 3.14 -2.41
CA ALA A 88 6.85 2.39 -2.38
C ALA A 88 8.04 3.31 -2.16
N THR A 89 9.01 2.85 -1.37
CA THR A 89 10.31 3.53 -1.26
C THR A 89 11.10 3.30 -2.55
N TYR A 90 11.44 4.36 -3.24
CA TYR A 90 12.30 4.32 -4.42
C TYR A 90 13.74 4.58 -4.00
N ILE A 91 14.61 3.61 -4.22
CA ILE A 91 16.05 3.82 -4.14
C ILE A 91 16.51 4.11 -5.57
N CYS A 92 16.68 5.39 -5.90
CA CYS A 92 17.34 5.78 -7.14
C CYS A 92 18.84 5.64 -6.95
N THR A 93 19.41 4.54 -7.39
CA THR A 93 20.85 4.40 -7.55
C THR A 93 21.23 4.86 -8.95
N ALA A 94 21.61 6.12 -9.12
CA ALA A 94 22.23 6.61 -10.33
C ALA A 94 23.76 6.42 -10.20
N ILE A 95 24.29 5.41 -10.83
CA ILE A 95 25.74 5.33 -11.07
C ILE A 95 25.98 6.15 -12.34
N GLN A 96 26.37 7.38 -12.19
CA GLN A 96 26.80 8.21 -13.30
C GLN A 96 28.32 8.10 -13.45
N ALA A 97 28.74 7.32 -14.42
CA ALA A 97 30.15 7.34 -14.84
C ALA A 97 30.33 8.53 -15.79
N TYR A 98 30.93 9.60 -15.34
CA TYR A 98 31.42 10.64 -16.22
C TYR A 98 32.75 10.16 -16.83
N HIS A 99 32.75 9.88 -18.11
CA HIS A 99 34.00 9.86 -18.87
C HIS A 99 34.45 11.31 -19.05
N GLY A 100 35.44 11.71 -18.27
CA GLY A 100 35.98 13.02 -18.31
C GLY A 100 36.47 13.40 -19.71
N VAL A 101 36.09 14.58 -20.16
CA VAL A 101 36.72 15.28 -21.26
C VAL A 101 38.20 15.42 -20.90
N ALA A 102 39.10 15.23 -21.87
CA ALA A 102 40.54 15.28 -21.70
C ALA A 102 41.01 16.36 -20.72
N GLY A 103 41.46 15.96 -19.53
CA GLY A 103 41.86 16.85 -18.45
C GLY A 103 41.92 16.20 -17.06
N GLY A 104 41.69 14.91 -16.95
CA GLY A 104 41.95 14.18 -15.70
C GLY A 104 41.02 14.47 -14.54
N ALA A 105 39.74 14.64 -14.81
CA ALA A 105 38.74 14.73 -13.75
C ALA A 105 38.41 13.35 -13.17
N ASP A 106 38.49 13.25 -11.86
CA ASP A 106 38.17 12.04 -11.11
C ASP A 106 36.70 11.58 -11.35
N ILE A 107 36.52 10.28 -11.51
CA ILE A 107 35.20 9.68 -11.58
C ILE A 107 34.60 9.76 -10.19
N GLN A 108 33.56 10.54 -10.01
CA GLN A 108 32.79 10.57 -8.77
C GLN A 108 31.54 9.70 -8.93
N ALA A 109 31.50 8.59 -8.21
CA ALA A 109 30.30 7.78 -8.06
C ALA A 109 29.58 8.21 -6.79
N GLY A 110 28.33 8.66 -6.90
CA GLY A 110 27.49 9.00 -5.77
C GLY A 110 26.38 7.97 -5.59
N ILE A 111 26.16 7.53 -4.36
CA ILE A 111 25.00 6.76 -3.98
C ILE A 111 24.13 7.65 -3.11
N SER A 112 22.88 7.85 -3.52
CA SER A 112 21.89 8.57 -2.72
C SER A 112 20.93 7.60 -2.05
N PHE A 113 20.70 7.81 -0.76
CA PHE A 113 19.74 7.02 0.01
C PHE A 113 18.57 7.93 0.40
N ALA A 114 17.33 7.47 0.17
CA ALA A 114 16.16 8.07 0.77
C ALA A 114 16.11 7.68 2.26
N SER A 115 15.94 8.63 3.14
CA SER A 115 15.85 8.37 4.59
C SER A 115 14.42 8.07 5.05
N HIS A 116 13.42 8.37 4.24
CA HIS A 116 12.00 8.17 4.51
C HIS A 116 11.26 7.73 3.24
N ASP A 117 10.11 7.08 3.44
CA ASP A 117 9.31 6.47 2.35
C ASP A 117 8.85 7.47 1.26
N ASN A 118 8.83 8.75 1.53
CA ASN A 118 8.40 9.78 0.59
C ASN A 118 9.51 10.76 0.19
N ASP A 119 10.76 10.46 0.54
CA ASP A 119 11.88 11.34 0.18
C ASP A 119 12.30 11.10 -1.27
N ILE A 120 12.13 12.12 -2.10
CA ILE A 120 12.69 12.16 -3.45
C ILE A 120 14.01 12.90 -3.38
N ILE A 121 15.11 12.18 -3.57
CA ILE A 121 16.43 12.79 -3.68
C ILE A 121 16.70 13.07 -5.14
N ASN A 122 16.61 14.33 -5.53
CA ASN A 122 16.98 14.78 -6.86
C ASN A 122 18.48 15.09 -6.89
N ILE A 123 19.23 14.32 -7.66
CA ILE A 123 20.62 14.61 -7.97
C ILE A 123 20.64 15.42 -9.26
N THR A 124 20.95 16.73 -9.16
CA THR A 124 21.20 17.53 -10.36
C THR A 124 22.62 17.25 -10.87
N PRO A 125 22.80 17.00 -12.16
CA PRO A 125 24.11 16.69 -12.75
C PRO A 125 25.19 17.75 -12.51
N ASP A 126 24.76 18.99 -12.28
CA ASP A 126 25.65 20.14 -12.17
C ASP A 126 26.24 20.41 -10.76
N GLN A 127 25.87 19.58 -9.79
CA GLN A 127 26.45 19.69 -8.44
C GLN A 127 26.98 18.33 -7.97
N PRO A 128 28.24 18.01 -8.30
CA PRO A 128 28.88 16.86 -7.68
C PRO A 128 29.00 17.13 -6.18
N ARG A 129 28.24 16.43 -5.36
CA ARG A 129 28.49 16.42 -3.93
C ARG A 129 29.77 15.64 -3.69
N THR A 130 30.82 16.32 -3.31
CA THR A 130 31.96 15.71 -2.63
C THR A 130 31.46 15.26 -1.27
N GLY A 131 30.85 14.07 -1.22
CA GLY A 131 30.52 13.43 0.04
C GLY A 131 31.79 12.86 0.62
N ASN A 132 32.27 13.42 1.72
CA ASN A 132 33.10 12.64 2.60
C ASN A 132 32.22 11.54 3.15
N GLY A 133 32.24 10.41 2.46
CA GLY A 133 31.56 9.22 2.92
C GLY A 133 32.27 8.66 4.14
N ILE A 134 31.52 8.25 5.10
CA ILE A 134 31.86 7.20 6.04
C ILE A 134 31.13 5.97 5.59
#